data_5404faa581e2bc6823fdc0975a26de44
#
_entry.id   5404faa581e2bc6823fdc0975a26de44
#
_cell.length_a   1.000
_cell.length_b   1.000
_cell.length_c   1.000
_cell.angle_alpha   90.00
_cell.angle_beta   90.00
_cell.angle_gamma   90.00
#
_symmetry.space_group_name_H-M   'P 1'
#
loop_
_entity.id
_entity.type
_entity.pdbx_description
1 polymer ?
#
loop_
_entity_poly.entity_id
_entity_poly.type
_entity_poly.pdbx_seq_one_letter_code
_entity_poly.pdbx_strand_id
1 'polypeptide(L)'
;MYTFLIASVIARPRGASFLFVTVATLFQELCGSLDGSIYFFLAAFCDFIVAGILYRFGTSRKSLDMMLISIISMSINLVGWLLWFFYQPLDVYVAMFTMLYCAAILTILKKDSDDAGGIAVHIDNSGHHPYAGAGR
;
A
#
# COMPACT_ATOMS: atom_id res chain seq x y z
N MET A 1 -0.26 13.76 -12.12
CA MET A 1 -0.78 12.40 -12.11
C MET A 1 -0.05 11.43 -13.04
N TYR A 2 0.13 11.75 -14.32
CA TYR A 2 0.90 10.93 -15.27
C TYR A 2 2.33 10.61 -14.78
N THR A 3 2.97 11.50 -14.03
CA THR A 3 4.29 11.26 -13.43
C THR A 3 4.30 10.09 -12.44
N PHE A 4 3.23 9.93 -11.63
CA PHE A 4 3.07 8.80 -10.73
C PHE A 4 2.89 7.49 -11.51
N LEU A 5 2.08 7.51 -12.55
CA LEU A 5 1.84 6.34 -13.40
C LEU A 5 3.13 5.91 -14.13
N ILE A 6 3.88 6.85 -14.70
CA ILE A 6 5.15 6.58 -15.36
C ILE A 6 6.17 5.99 -14.37
N ALA A 7 6.32 6.61 -13.20
CA ALA A 7 7.22 6.10 -12.15
C ALA A 7 6.82 4.70 -11.69
N SER A 8 5.52 4.43 -11.58
CA SER A 8 4.99 3.12 -11.19
C SER A 8 5.27 2.05 -12.25
N VAL A 9 5.13 2.38 -13.53
CA VAL A 9 5.45 1.46 -14.62
C VAL A 9 6.94 1.12 -14.64
N ILE A 10 7.81 2.12 -14.46
CA ILE A 10 9.27 1.93 -14.39
C ILE A 10 9.66 1.05 -13.21
N ALA A 11 9.02 1.24 -12.05
CA ALA A 11 9.30 0.50 -10.82
C ALA A 11 8.82 -0.97 -10.87
N ARG A 12 8.04 -1.36 -11.88
CA ARG A 12 7.45 -2.70 -12.04
C ARG A 12 6.83 -3.21 -10.73
N PRO A 13 5.80 -2.54 -10.22
CA PRO A 13 5.20 -2.89 -8.93
C PRO A 13 4.68 -4.32 -8.93
N ARG A 14 4.85 -5.02 -7.81
CA ARG A 14 4.37 -6.38 -7.60
C ARG A 14 3.53 -6.45 -6.31
N GLY A 15 2.64 -7.42 -6.23
CA GLY A 15 1.83 -7.65 -5.01
C GLY A 15 1.04 -6.43 -4.58
N ALA A 16 1.22 -5.99 -3.33
CA ALA A 16 0.51 -4.86 -2.72
C ALA A 16 0.68 -3.55 -3.51
N SER A 17 1.90 -3.28 -4.01
CA SER A 17 2.17 -2.08 -4.80
C SER A 17 1.44 -2.11 -6.14
N PHE A 18 1.34 -3.27 -6.78
CA PHE A 18 0.58 -3.43 -8.02
C PHE A 18 -0.91 -3.17 -7.80
N LEU A 19 -1.48 -3.73 -6.74
CA LEU A 19 -2.89 -3.49 -6.38
C LEU A 19 -3.16 -1.99 -6.20
N PHE A 20 -2.35 -1.32 -5.38
CA PHE A 20 -2.51 0.12 -5.12
C PHE A 20 -2.45 0.96 -6.41
N VAL A 21 -1.42 0.75 -7.24
CA VAL A 21 -1.26 1.49 -8.50
C VAL A 21 -2.41 1.23 -9.46
N THR A 22 -2.83 -0.03 -9.59
CA THR A 22 -3.92 -0.41 -10.50
C THR A 22 -5.23 0.26 -10.07
N VAL A 23 -5.59 0.19 -8.79
CA VAL A 23 -6.82 0.80 -8.28
C VAL A 23 -6.76 2.33 -8.43
N ALA A 24 -5.64 2.97 -8.07
CA ALA A 24 -5.48 4.42 -8.21
C ALA A 24 -5.60 4.88 -9.67
N THR A 25 -5.03 4.12 -10.60
CA THR A 25 -5.09 4.44 -12.03
C THR A 25 -6.50 4.26 -12.60
N LEU A 26 -7.13 3.10 -12.34
CA LEU A 26 -8.48 2.83 -12.79
C LEU A 26 -9.49 3.82 -12.20
N PHE A 27 -9.34 4.13 -10.92
CA PHE A 27 -10.19 5.13 -10.28
C PHE A 27 -10.10 6.49 -10.98
N GLN A 28 -8.88 6.94 -11.28
CA GLN A 28 -8.69 8.24 -11.94
C GLN A 28 -9.27 8.28 -13.35
N GLU A 29 -9.11 7.22 -14.13
CA GLU A 29 -9.66 7.14 -15.48
C GLU A 29 -11.19 7.09 -15.49
N LEU A 30 -11.79 6.35 -14.56
CA LEU A 30 -13.24 6.15 -14.50
C LEU A 30 -13.96 7.30 -13.79
N CYS A 31 -13.34 7.87 -12.77
CA CYS A 31 -14.01 8.78 -11.83
C CYS A 31 -13.49 10.22 -11.88
N GLY A 32 -12.43 10.51 -12.64
CA GLY A 32 -11.79 11.82 -12.68
C GLY A 32 -12.67 12.95 -13.23
N SER A 33 -13.78 12.63 -13.91
CA SER A 33 -14.75 13.59 -14.44
C SER A 33 -15.99 13.77 -13.55
N LEU A 34 -16.06 13.06 -12.41
CA LEU A 34 -17.20 13.15 -11.50
C LEU A 34 -17.20 14.49 -10.73
N ASP A 35 -18.41 14.87 -10.28
CA ASP A 35 -18.55 15.98 -9.36
C ASP A 35 -17.74 15.77 -8.08
N GLY A 36 -17.14 16.85 -7.55
CA GLY A 36 -16.22 16.79 -6.42
C GLY A 36 -16.80 16.06 -5.20
N SER A 37 -18.09 16.24 -4.92
CA SER A 37 -18.78 15.55 -3.82
C SER A 37 -18.68 14.03 -3.96
N ILE A 38 -19.03 13.51 -5.13
CA ILE A 38 -19.04 12.06 -5.41
C ILE A 38 -17.60 11.56 -5.54
N TYR A 39 -16.73 12.33 -6.21
CA TYR A 39 -15.33 11.97 -6.42
C TYR A 39 -14.60 11.66 -5.12
N PHE A 40 -14.63 12.59 -4.15
CA PHE A 40 -13.91 12.42 -2.89
C PHE A 40 -14.42 11.25 -2.05
N PHE A 41 -15.74 11.06 -2.01
CA PHE A 41 -16.33 9.93 -1.31
C PHE A 41 -15.95 8.59 -1.94
N LEU A 42 -16.02 8.52 -3.26
CA LEU A 42 -15.69 7.29 -3.97
C LEU A 42 -14.20 6.98 -3.90
N ALA A 43 -13.34 8.02 -3.91
CA ALA A 43 -11.90 7.88 -3.70
C ALA A 43 -11.59 7.32 -2.30
N ALA A 44 -12.18 7.89 -1.25
CA ALA A 44 -12.02 7.40 0.12
C ALA A 44 -12.52 5.96 0.27
N PHE A 45 -13.61 5.59 -0.40
CA PHE A 45 -14.14 4.24 -0.38
C PHE A 45 -13.23 3.22 -1.10
N CYS A 46 -12.65 3.59 -2.23
CA CYS A 46 -11.64 2.77 -2.91
C CYS A 46 -10.40 2.55 -2.05
N ASP A 47 -9.91 3.59 -1.39
CA ASP A 47 -8.78 3.50 -0.46
C ASP A 47 -9.09 2.57 0.72
N PHE A 48 -10.32 2.65 1.25
CA PHE A 48 -10.79 1.75 2.31
C PHE A 48 -10.79 0.29 1.87
N ILE A 49 -11.26 0.00 0.65
CA ILE A 49 -11.25 -1.36 0.08
C ILE A 49 -9.81 -1.86 -0.07
N VAL A 50 -8.92 -1.03 -0.63
CA VAL A 50 -7.49 -1.38 -0.80
C VAL A 50 -6.84 -1.68 0.55
N ALA A 51 -7.05 -0.81 1.55
CA ALA A 51 -6.54 -1.02 2.90
C ALA A 51 -7.08 -2.32 3.51
N GLY A 52 -8.37 -2.62 3.35
CA GLY A 52 -9.00 -3.85 3.83
C GLY A 52 -8.43 -5.12 3.17
N ILE A 53 -8.22 -5.08 1.86
CA ILE A 53 -7.58 -6.19 1.13
C ILE A 53 -6.14 -6.40 1.62
N LEU A 54 -5.37 -5.32 1.76
CA LEU A 54 -3.99 -5.40 2.23
C LEU A 54 -3.91 -5.85 3.69
N TYR A 55 -4.85 -5.46 4.53
CA TYR A 55 -4.96 -5.95 5.90
C TYR A 55 -5.25 -7.45 5.96
N ARG A 56 -6.15 -7.94 5.10
CA ARG A 56 -6.58 -9.35 5.12
C ARG A 56 -5.57 -10.31 4.50
N PHE A 57 -4.89 -9.88 3.44
CA PHE A 57 -4.04 -10.74 2.62
C PHE A 57 -2.56 -10.32 2.60
N GLY A 58 -2.23 -9.15 3.15
CA GLY A 58 -0.87 -8.65 3.17
C GLY A 58 -0.06 -9.32 4.27
N THR A 59 1.07 -9.95 3.91
CA THR A 59 1.97 -10.62 4.86
C THR A 59 3.34 -9.94 4.96
N SER A 60 3.66 -9.01 4.05
CA SER A 60 4.96 -8.35 3.98
C SER A 60 4.94 -6.96 4.64
N ARG A 61 6.12 -6.46 5.07
CA ARG A 61 6.27 -5.08 5.55
C ARG A 61 5.83 -4.07 4.50
N LYS A 62 6.13 -4.32 3.24
CA LYS A 62 5.70 -3.48 2.11
C LYS A 62 4.17 -3.41 1.99
N SER A 63 3.47 -4.50 2.30
CA SER A 63 2.01 -4.51 2.36
C SER A 63 1.47 -3.60 3.47
N LEU A 64 2.13 -3.59 4.64
CA LEU A 64 1.77 -2.68 5.73
C LEU A 64 2.02 -1.22 5.36
N ASP A 65 3.17 -0.91 4.74
CA ASP A 65 3.47 0.44 4.27
C ASP A 65 2.43 0.93 3.25
N MET A 66 2.02 0.07 2.29
CA MET A 66 0.98 0.39 1.32
C MET A 66 -0.41 0.52 1.96
N MET A 67 -0.72 -0.28 2.97
CA MET A 67 -1.96 -0.15 3.74
C MET A 67 -2.01 1.19 4.46
N LEU A 68 -0.92 1.61 5.10
CA LEU A 68 -0.81 2.91 5.75
C LEU A 68 -0.99 4.06 4.75
N ILE A 69 -0.37 3.96 3.57
CA ILE A 69 -0.54 4.94 2.50
C ILE A 69 -2.01 5.04 2.07
N SER A 70 -2.71 3.91 1.94
CA SER A 70 -4.14 3.90 1.61
C SER A 70 -5.00 4.54 2.71
N ILE A 71 -4.69 4.30 3.98
CA ILE A 71 -5.41 4.93 5.11
C ILE A 71 -5.18 6.45 5.12
N ILE A 72 -3.94 6.90 4.88
CA ILE A 72 -3.62 8.32 4.78
C ILE A 72 -4.33 8.95 3.57
N SER A 73 -4.33 8.27 2.41
CA SER A 73 -5.05 8.69 1.21
C SER A 73 -6.54 8.86 1.47
N MET A 74 -7.17 7.90 2.14
CA MET A 74 -8.56 7.98 2.57
C MET A 74 -8.82 9.24 3.42
N SER A 75 -7.93 9.51 4.38
CA SER A 75 -8.05 10.70 5.25
C SER A 75 -7.92 11.99 4.47
N ILE A 76 -6.98 12.07 3.52
CA ILE A 76 -6.79 13.23 2.65
C ILE A 76 -8.01 13.44 1.75
N ASN A 77 -8.62 12.37 1.22
CA ASN A 77 -9.85 12.46 0.42
C ASN A 77 -11.01 13.01 1.25
N LEU A 78 -11.15 12.62 2.51
CA LEU A 78 -12.16 13.19 3.40
C LEU A 78 -11.92 14.68 3.68
N VAL A 79 -10.66 15.08 3.88
CA VAL A 79 -10.30 16.52 3.99
C VAL A 79 -10.61 17.25 2.68
N GLY A 80 -10.31 16.66 1.52
CA GLY A 80 -10.65 17.23 0.21
C GLY A 80 -12.16 17.45 0.05
N TRP A 81 -12.96 16.49 0.51
CA TRP A 81 -14.42 16.63 0.54
C TRP A 81 -14.87 17.79 1.43
N LEU A 82 -14.31 17.93 2.63
CA LEU A 82 -14.62 19.06 3.53
C LEU A 82 -14.25 20.40 2.90
N LEU A 83 -13.05 20.52 2.31
CA LEU A 83 -12.62 21.74 1.62
C LEU A 83 -13.57 22.09 0.48
N TRP A 84 -13.95 21.11 -0.33
CA TRP A 84 -14.93 21.29 -1.40
C TRP A 84 -16.29 21.73 -0.86
N PHE A 85 -16.78 21.10 0.19
CA PHE A 85 -18.07 21.41 0.81
C PHE A 85 -18.12 22.85 1.35
N PHE A 86 -17.02 23.34 1.93
CA PHE A 86 -16.90 24.70 2.46
C PHE A 86 -16.40 25.71 1.42
N TYR A 87 -16.35 25.36 0.16
CA TYR A 87 -15.85 26.22 -0.93
C TYR A 87 -14.44 26.79 -0.66
N GLN A 88 -13.59 26.02 0.04
CA GLN A 88 -12.22 26.39 0.31
C GLN A 88 -11.29 26.00 -0.86
N PRO A 89 -10.17 26.72 -1.07
CA PRO A 89 -9.20 26.38 -2.10
C PRO A 89 -8.61 24.98 -1.85
N LEU A 90 -8.47 24.19 -2.92
CA LEU A 90 -7.97 22.81 -2.87
C LEU A 90 -6.44 22.71 -2.90
N ASP A 91 -5.71 23.83 -2.80
CA ASP A 91 -4.25 23.84 -2.87
C ASP A 91 -3.61 22.97 -1.79
N VAL A 92 -4.17 23.02 -0.57
CA VAL A 92 -3.71 22.18 0.56
C VAL A 92 -3.92 20.70 0.24
N TYR A 93 -5.08 20.34 -0.31
CA TYR A 93 -5.37 18.98 -0.74
C TYR A 93 -4.37 18.49 -1.80
N VAL A 94 -4.11 19.32 -2.83
CA VAL A 94 -3.15 19.00 -3.89
C VAL A 94 -1.74 18.82 -3.33
N ALA A 95 -1.31 19.68 -2.40
CA ALA A 95 -0.02 19.56 -1.74
C ALA A 95 0.11 18.25 -0.92
N MET A 96 -0.91 17.92 -0.13
CA MET A 96 -0.95 16.69 0.66
C MET A 96 -0.89 15.43 -0.24
N PHE A 97 -1.65 15.41 -1.33
CA PHE A 97 -1.62 14.30 -2.29
C PHE A 97 -0.27 14.19 -3.01
N THR A 98 0.36 15.31 -3.34
CA THR A 98 1.70 15.31 -3.94
C THR A 98 2.72 14.65 -3.01
N MET A 99 2.70 15.00 -1.72
CA MET A 99 3.57 14.37 -0.73
C MET A 99 3.27 12.87 -0.58
N LEU A 100 2.00 12.50 -0.56
CA LEU A 100 1.58 11.10 -0.47
C LEU A 100 2.06 10.28 -1.67
N TYR A 101 1.94 10.82 -2.89
CA TYR A 101 2.43 10.14 -4.10
C TYR A 101 3.95 9.99 -4.09
N CYS A 102 4.70 11.00 -3.59
CA CYS A 102 6.14 10.85 -3.41
C CYS A 102 6.46 9.71 -2.44
N ALA A 103 5.77 9.64 -1.30
CA ALA A 103 5.93 8.54 -0.34
C ALA A 103 5.58 7.17 -0.94
N ALA A 104 4.49 7.09 -1.71
CA ALA A 104 4.09 5.87 -2.40
C ALA A 104 5.16 5.40 -3.42
N ILE A 105 5.72 6.32 -4.21
CA ILE A 105 6.80 6.02 -5.16
C ILE A 105 8.03 5.49 -4.41
N LEU A 106 8.45 6.14 -3.33
CA LEU A 106 9.59 5.69 -2.52
C LEU A 106 9.34 4.29 -1.95
N THR A 107 8.13 4.00 -1.49
CA THR A 107 7.77 2.67 -0.99
C THR A 107 7.77 1.62 -2.10
N ILE A 108 7.31 1.95 -3.31
CA ILE A 108 7.36 1.05 -4.47
C ILE A 108 8.80 0.74 -4.86
N LEU A 109 9.68 1.75 -4.85
CA LEU A 109 11.09 1.62 -5.22
C LEU A 109 11.92 0.92 -4.15
N LYS A 110 11.46 0.88 -2.91
CA LYS A 110 12.14 0.19 -1.82
C LYS A 110 12.27 -1.30 -2.16
N LYS A 111 13.49 -1.79 -2.23
CA LYS A 111 13.78 -3.21 -2.47
C LYS A 111 13.17 -4.04 -1.34
N ASP A 112 12.48 -5.12 -1.68
CA ASP A 112 11.99 -6.08 -0.68
C ASP A 112 13.20 -6.71 0.01
N SER A 113 13.50 -6.24 1.22
CA SER A 113 14.59 -6.79 2.05
C SER A 113 14.22 -8.17 2.60
N ASP A 114 12.96 -8.55 2.48
CA ASP A 114 12.43 -9.79 3.04
C ASP A 114 12.82 -11.04 2.23
N ASP A 115 13.25 -10.87 0.96
CA ASP A 115 13.79 -11.99 0.16
C ASP A 115 15.21 -12.41 0.56
N ALA A 116 15.94 -11.57 1.33
CA ALA A 116 17.32 -11.86 1.77
C ALA A 116 17.39 -12.36 3.22
N GLY A 117 16.29 -12.33 3.97
CA GLY A 117 16.22 -12.65 5.38
C GLY A 117 15.26 -13.79 5.71
N GLY A 118 15.05 -14.73 4.79
CA GLY A 118 14.53 -16.04 5.13
C GLY A 118 15.52 -16.68 6.09
N ILE A 119 15.46 -16.30 7.36
CA ILE A 119 16.02 -17.12 8.44
C ILE A 119 15.21 -18.42 8.34
N ALA A 120 15.76 -19.37 7.58
CA ALA A 120 15.44 -20.75 7.77
C ALA A 120 15.79 -21.01 9.25
N VAL A 121 14.81 -20.90 10.12
CA VAL A 121 14.84 -21.57 11.40
C VAL A 121 14.81 -23.04 11.03
N HIS A 122 15.98 -23.54 10.69
CA HIS A 122 16.25 -24.94 10.63
C HIS A 122 16.13 -25.40 12.08
N ILE A 123 14.92 -25.77 12.48
CA ILE A 123 14.71 -26.56 13.67
C ILE A 123 15.37 -27.88 13.34
N ASP A 124 16.65 -27.96 13.68
CA ASP A 124 17.41 -29.19 13.70
C ASP A 124 16.78 -30.08 14.78
N ASN A 125 15.77 -30.84 14.34
CA ASN A 125 15.09 -31.83 15.15
C ASN A 125 15.87 -33.14 15.07
N SER A 126 17.21 -33.06 15.01
CA SER A 126 18.09 -34.21 15.26
C SER A 126 18.06 -34.52 16.76
N GLY A 127 16.95 -35.13 17.17
CA GLY A 127 16.85 -35.82 18.43
C GLY A 127 17.90 -36.93 18.49
N HIS A 128 19.09 -36.57 18.93
CA HIS A 128 20.06 -37.49 19.42
C HIS A 128 19.51 -38.11 20.70
N HIS A 129 18.83 -39.24 20.55
CA HIS A 129 18.68 -40.16 21.66
C HIS A 129 20.01 -40.90 21.84
N PRO A 130 20.74 -40.67 22.92
CA PRO A 130 21.83 -41.56 23.30
C PRO A 130 21.19 -42.79 23.97
N TYR A 131 20.92 -43.81 23.18
CA TYR A 131 20.71 -45.12 23.79
C TYR A 131 22.05 -45.64 24.27
N ALA A 132 22.30 -45.43 25.56
CA ALA A 132 23.28 -46.16 26.34
C ALA A 132 22.87 -47.66 26.33
N GLY A 133 23.49 -48.44 25.48
CA GLY A 133 23.47 -49.88 25.55
C GLY A 133 24.45 -50.32 26.60
N ALA A 134 23.96 -50.55 27.82
CA ALA A 134 24.74 -51.29 28.83
C ALA A 134 24.54 -52.79 28.61
N GLY A 135 25.59 -53.52 28.67
CA GLY A 135 25.57 -54.77 29.34
C GLY A 135 25.79 -56.05 28.57
N ARG A 136 26.94 -56.59 28.80
CA ARG A 136 27.33 -58.03 28.99
C ARG A 136 27.28 -58.93 27.77
#